data_dbcbdcac149de29e2ab2d323d60aad5d
#
_entry.id   dbcbdcac149de29e2ab2d323d60aad5d
#
_cell.length_a   1.000
_cell.length_b   1.000
_cell.length_c   1.000
_cell.angle_alpha   90.00
_cell.angle_beta   90.00
_cell.angle_gamma   90.00
#
_symmetry.space_group_name_H-M   'P 1'
#
loop_
_entity.id
_entity.type
_entity.pdbx_description
1 polymer ?
#
loop_
_entity_poly.entity_id
_entity_poly.type
_entity_poly.pdbx_seq_one_letter_code
_entity_poly.pdbx_strand_id
1 'polypeptide(L)'
;MRQPGKLLVVDDEPGVRTSLEGILEQEGHQVTTAASGEEALAAMERDVFDLILVDLKMPGMDGLEVMSEAKSRMPDTVVIILTAYGTLDSAVGALRQGAHDYLLKPCSVQEIVGSVEMGLAKHRQTLRRRELVSNIEQSVRQLEASTIPPQQQEEEGPSLPRFVRTGLFLLDREKQIVVAKGEPLNLTPTEFRLLACLMDNMNRTLSYKELARAVLHYECSDQEARRALKTHLWRLRRKLRSAAGDDSWIVNVRGKGYMFRP
;
A
#
# COMPACT_ATOMS: atom_id res chain seq x y z
N MET A 1 -21.70 7.45 -0.13
CA MET A 1 -22.29 6.19 0.34
C MET A 1 -21.17 5.33 0.87
N ARG A 2 -21.28 4.82 2.10
CA ARG A 2 -20.31 3.86 2.65
C ARG A 2 -20.44 2.55 1.88
N GLN A 3 -19.33 1.93 1.51
CA GLN A 3 -19.35 0.63 0.83
C GLN A 3 -19.40 -0.48 1.90
N PRO A 4 -20.36 -1.41 1.82
CA PRO A 4 -20.44 -2.52 2.76
C PRO A 4 -19.15 -3.35 2.70
N GLY A 5 -18.68 -3.82 3.87
CA GLY A 5 -17.57 -4.75 4.02
C GLY A 5 -18.07 -6.05 4.61
N LYS A 6 -17.34 -7.16 4.34
CA LYS A 6 -17.59 -8.47 4.95
C LYS A 6 -16.68 -8.63 6.16
N LEU A 7 -17.27 -8.68 7.34
CA LEU A 7 -16.57 -8.63 8.62
C LEU A 7 -16.69 -9.95 9.36
N LEU A 8 -15.64 -10.35 10.08
CA LEU A 8 -15.67 -11.44 11.05
C LEU A 8 -15.43 -10.86 12.45
N VAL A 9 -16.33 -11.15 13.38
CA VAL A 9 -16.22 -10.78 14.79
C VAL A 9 -15.95 -12.03 15.60
N VAL A 10 -14.83 -12.06 16.32
CA VAL A 10 -14.37 -13.20 17.10
C VAL A 10 -14.21 -12.79 18.56
N ASP A 11 -15.03 -13.35 19.45
CA ASP A 11 -15.03 -13.03 20.86
C ASP A 11 -15.72 -14.18 21.60
N ASP A 12 -15.24 -14.64 22.74
CA ASP A 12 -15.85 -15.74 23.49
C ASP A 12 -17.10 -15.31 24.28
N GLU A 13 -17.27 -13.98 24.53
CA GLU A 13 -18.43 -13.43 25.22
C GLU A 13 -19.64 -13.24 24.28
N PRO A 14 -20.76 -13.98 24.45
CA PRO A 14 -21.94 -13.86 23.55
C PRO A 14 -22.53 -12.44 23.51
N GLY A 15 -22.55 -11.73 24.64
CA GLY A 15 -23.09 -10.37 24.73
C GLY A 15 -22.26 -9.37 23.93
N VAL A 16 -20.94 -9.50 23.89
CA VAL A 16 -20.03 -8.66 23.12
C VAL A 16 -20.23 -8.95 21.63
N ARG A 17 -20.24 -10.22 21.21
CA ARG A 17 -20.49 -10.59 19.81
C ARG A 17 -21.80 -10.02 19.27
N THR A 18 -22.92 -10.25 19.99
CA THR A 18 -24.24 -9.73 19.57
C THR A 18 -24.27 -8.21 19.48
N SER A 19 -23.62 -7.52 20.43
CA SER A 19 -23.55 -6.06 20.40
C SER A 19 -22.73 -5.54 19.22
N LEU A 20 -21.58 -6.13 18.95
CA LEU A 20 -20.71 -5.76 17.81
C LEU A 20 -21.39 -6.06 16.48
N GLU A 21 -22.04 -7.22 16.35
CA GLU A 21 -22.81 -7.61 15.17
C GLU A 21 -23.88 -6.55 14.88
N GLY A 22 -24.74 -6.23 15.86
CA GLY A 22 -25.81 -5.26 15.68
C GLY A 22 -25.29 -3.85 15.32
N ILE A 23 -24.18 -3.39 15.94
CA ILE A 23 -23.57 -2.09 15.63
C ILE A 23 -23.07 -2.06 14.18
N LEU A 24 -22.35 -3.09 13.77
CA LEU A 24 -21.69 -3.12 12.46
C LEU A 24 -22.71 -3.40 11.32
N GLU A 25 -23.76 -4.15 11.58
CA GLU A 25 -24.87 -4.32 10.64
C GLU A 25 -25.67 -3.02 10.44
N GLN A 26 -25.88 -2.23 11.50
CA GLN A 26 -26.50 -0.90 11.39
C GLN A 26 -25.65 0.07 10.53
N GLU A 27 -24.34 -0.07 10.52
CA GLU A 27 -23.44 0.67 9.61
C GLU A 27 -23.43 0.11 8.17
N GLY A 28 -24.18 -0.97 7.91
CA GLY A 28 -24.39 -1.54 6.57
C GLY A 28 -23.39 -2.61 6.19
N HIS A 29 -22.64 -3.18 7.15
CA HIS A 29 -21.70 -4.27 6.87
C HIS A 29 -22.38 -5.65 6.95
N GLN A 30 -21.77 -6.65 6.29
CA GLN A 30 -22.13 -8.06 6.45
C GLN A 30 -21.26 -8.64 7.57
N VAL A 31 -21.87 -9.09 8.65
CA VAL A 31 -21.15 -9.58 9.82
C VAL A 31 -21.35 -11.09 9.99
N THR A 32 -20.23 -11.79 10.18
CA THR A 32 -20.21 -13.17 10.64
C THR A 32 -19.58 -13.19 12.02
N THR A 33 -20.10 -14.01 12.93
CA THR A 33 -19.56 -14.11 14.30
C THR A 33 -18.95 -15.49 14.54
N ALA A 34 -17.93 -15.55 15.40
CA ALA A 34 -17.30 -16.78 15.86
C ALA A 34 -17.07 -16.70 17.39
N ALA A 35 -17.34 -17.78 18.10
CA ALA A 35 -17.21 -17.84 19.56
C ALA A 35 -15.83 -18.31 20.03
N SER A 36 -14.95 -18.72 19.11
CA SER A 36 -13.59 -19.15 19.40
C SER A 36 -12.66 -18.95 18.20
N GLY A 37 -11.35 -19.10 18.41
CA GLY A 37 -10.38 -19.08 17.33
C GLY A 37 -10.61 -20.20 16.32
N GLU A 38 -10.99 -21.39 16.76
CA GLU A 38 -11.27 -22.55 15.89
C GLU A 38 -12.48 -22.30 15.00
N GLU A 39 -13.56 -21.70 15.55
CA GLU A 39 -14.72 -21.28 14.75
C GLU A 39 -14.35 -20.18 13.74
N ALA A 40 -13.48 -19.25 14.14
CA ALA A 40 -12.98 -18.22 13.23
C ALA A 40 -12.19 -18.83 12.07
N LEU A 41 -11.32 -19.82 12.31
CA LEU A 41 -10.62 -20.53 11.24
C LEU A 41 -11.57 -21.28 10.31
N ALA A 42 -12.58 -21.97 10.88
CA ALA A 42 -13.62 -22.63 10.08
C ALA A 42 -14.44 -21.65 9.25
N ALA A 43 -14.69 -20.42 9.73
CA ALA A 43 -15.32 -19.36 8.96
C ALA A 43 -14.44 -18.88 7.80
N MET A 44 -13.13 -18.70 8.05
CA MET A 44 -12.15 -18.30 7.05
C MET A 44 -11.90 -19.36 5.94
N GLU A 45 -12.23 -20.61 6.19
CA GLU A 45 -12.21 -21.66 5.16
C GLU A 45 -13.38 -21.57 4.18
N ARG A 46 -14.51 -21.02 4.61
CA ARG A 46 -15.74 -20.91 3.82
C ARG A 46 -15.84 -19.59 3.08
N ASP A 47 -15.27 -18.53 3.66
CA ASP A 47 -15.45 -17.16 3.22
C ASP A 47 -14.19 -16.32 3.35
N VAL A 48 -14.09 -15.31 2.49
CA VAL A 48 -13.05 -14.28 2.56
C VAL A 48 -13.63 -13.06 3.27
N PHE A 49 -12.89 -12.53 4.24
CA PHE A 49 -13.29 -11.36 5.02
C PHE A 49 -12.39 -10.15 4.71
N ASP A 50 -12.99 -8.98 4.60
CA ASP A 50 -12.27 -7.72 4.40
C ASP A 50 -11.58 -7.28 5.69
N LEU A 51 -12.24 -7.56 6.84
CA LEU A 51 -11.74 -7.18 8.15
C LEU A 51 -12.20 -8.17 9.22
N ILE A 52 -11.31 -8.42 10.18
CA ILE A 52 -11.56 -9.26 11.37
C ILE A 52 -11.40 -8.40 12.60
N LEU A 53 -12.43 -8.38 13.48
CA LEU A 53 -12.31 -7.93 14.85
C LEU A 53 -12.15 -9.17 15.73
N VAL A 54 -11.10 -9.22 16.54
CA VAL A 54 -10.84 -10.40 17.39
C VAL A 54 -10.45 -9.98 18.80
N ASP A 55 -11.04 -10.65 19.78
CA ASP A 55 -10.56 -10.52 21.16
C ASP A 55 -9.21 -11.18 21.34
N LEU A 56 -8.34 -10.56 22.11
CA LEU A 56 -7.00 -11.07 22.38
C LEU A 56 -7.03 -12.33 23.23
N LYS A 57 -7.92 -12.35 24.25
CA LYS A 57 -7.95 -13.38 25.29
C LYS A 57 -9.19 -14.24 25.15
N MET A 58 -9.04 -15.39 24.54
CA MET A 58 -10.09 -16.40 24.40
C MET A 58 -9.57 -17.76 24.90
N PRO A 59 -10.44 -18.65 25.38
CA PRO A 59 -10.08 -20.03 25.66
C PRO A 59 -9.63 -20.76 24.39
N GLY A 60 -8.60 -21.60 24.50
CA GLY A 60 -8.02 -22.31 23.36
C GLY A 60 -7.10 -21.41 22.55
N MET A 61 -7.41 -21.20 21.28
CA MET A 61 -6.65 -20.33 20.36
C MET A 61 -6.86 -18.87 20.70
N ASP A 62 -5.78 -18.13 20.95
CA ASP A 62 -5.84 -16.70 21.26
C ASP A 62 -5.94 -15.81 20.01
N GLY A 63 -6.24 -14.52 20.22
CA GLY A 63 -6.45 -13.56 19.12
C GLY A 63 -5.20 -13.29 18.29
N LEU A 64 -3.99 -13.46 18.82
CA LEU A 64 -2.74 -13.32 18.04
C LEU A 64 -2.54 -14.53 17.12
N GLU A 65 -2.89 -15.71 17.58
CA GLU A 65 -2.86 -16.93 16.76
C GLU A 65 -3.88 -16.84 15.63
N VAL A 66 -5.13 -16.39 15.92
CA VAL A 66 -6.15 -16.12 14.88
C VAL A 66 -5.64 -15.10 13.86
N MET A 67 -5.02 -14.02 14.32
CA MET A 67 -4.45 -13.01 13.43
C MET A 67 -3.33 -13.58 12.55
N SER A 68 -2.44 -14.39 13.11
CA SER A 68 -1.34 -15.04 12.36
C SER A 68 -1.88 -15.92 11.24
N GLU A 69 -2.89 -16.76 11.56
CA GLU A 69 -3.56 -17.61 10.59
C GLU A 69 -4.30 -16.81 9.52
N ALA A 70 -5.02 -15.75 9.92
CA ALA A 70 -5.68 -14.84 9.00
C ALA A 70 -4.70 -14.20 8.01
N LYS A 71 -3.54 -13.73 8.50
CA LYS A 71 -2.51 -13.12 7.64
C LYS A 71 -1.84 -14.13 6.70
N SER A 72 -1.70 -15.37 7.12
CA SER A 72 -1.17 -16.44 6.28
C SER A 72 -2.11 -16.81 5.14
N ARG A 73 -3.41 -16.95 5.43
CA ARG A 73 -4.44 -17.41 4.47
C ARG A 73 -4.99 -16.28 3.62
N MET A 74 -5.16 -15.10 4.22
CA MET A 74 -5.78 -13.90 3.61
C MET A 74 -4.88 -12.68 3.88
N PRO A 75 -3.76 -12.50 3.16
CA PRO A 75 -2.75 -11.46 3.47
C PRO A 75 -3.30 -10.02 3.42
N ASP A 76 -4.39 -9.79 2.68
CA ASP A 76 -5.01 -8.49 2.52
C ASP A 76 -6.03 -8.16 3.59
N THR A 77 -6.54 -9.17 4.31
CA THR A 77 -7.51 -8.98 5.38
C THR A 77 -6.94 -8.11 6.49
N VAL A 78 -7.70 -7.11 6.88
CA VAL A 78 -7.34 -6.23 7.99
C VAL A 78 -7.73 -6.87 9.31
N VAL A 79 -6.86 -6.85 10.31
CA VAL A 79 -7.16 -7.38 11.64
C VAL A 79 -7.09 -6.25 12.67
N ILE A 80 -8.13 -6.13 13.48
CA ILE A 80 -8.24 -5.22 14.63
C ILE A 80 -8.36 -6.07 15.89
N ILE A 81 -7.53 -5.80 16.89
CA ILE A 81 -7.61 -6.45 18.19
C ILE A 81 -8.51 -5.61 19.10
N LEU A 82 -9.48 -6.26 19.74
CA LEU A 82 -10.39 -5.65 20.70
C LEU A 82 -10.32 -6.44 22.00
N THR A 83 -9.80 -5.88 23.11
CA THR A 83 -9.56 -6.64 24.33
C THR A 83 -9.78 -5.85 25.63
N ALA A 84 -10.21 -6.55 26.68
CA ALA A 84 -10.26 -6.02 28.04
C ALA A 84 -8.89 -6.04 28.75
N TYR A 85 -7.95 -6.85 28.27
CA TYR A 85 -6.64 -7.09 28.88
C TYR A 85 -5.52 -6.47 28.05
N GLY A 86 -5.43 -5.13 28.10
CA GLY A 86 -4.39 -4.41 27.37
C GLY A 86 -3.20 -4.07 28.24
N THR A 87 -2.02 -4.62 27.90
CA THR A 87 -0.74 -4.04 28.35
C THR A 87 -0.10 -3.32 27.18
N LEU A 88 0.79 -2.35 27.47
CA LEU A 88 1.54 -1.66 26.41
C LEU A 88 2.31 -2.68 25.54
N ASP A 89 2.86 -3.71 26.17
CA ASP A 89 3.64 -4.75 25.47
C ASP A 89 2.77 -5.60 24.54
N SER A 90 1.54 -5.95 24.95
CA SER A 90 0.60 -6.70 24.09
C SER A 90 0.13 -5.86 22.89
N ALA A 91 -0.15 -4.58 23.11
CA ALA A 91 -0.52 -3.67 22.03
C ALA A 91 0.63 -3.48 21.02
N VAL A 92 1.83 -3.22 21.50
CA VAL A 92 3.04 -3.10 20.64
C VAL A 92 3.34 -4.42 19.93
N GLY A 93 3.16 -5.55 20.60
CA GLY A 93 3.31 -6.89 20.02
C GLY A 93 2.34 -7.13 18.87
N ALA A 94 1.06 -6.88 19.06
CA ALA A 94 0.01 -7.02 18.05
C ALA A 94 0.26 -6.13 16.82
N LEU A 95 0.59 -4.85 17.03
CA LEU A 95 0.89 -3.92 15.94
C LEU A 95 2.15 -4.32 15.15
N ARG A 96 3.18 -4.84 15.82
CA ARG A 96 4.38 -5.37 15.15
C ARG A 96 4.10 -6.61 14.31
N GLN A 97 3.15 -7.44 14.71
CA GLN A 97 2.71 -8.62 13.97
C GLN A 97 1.71 -8.29 12.85
N GLY A 98 1.35 -7.03 12.67
CA GLY A 98 0.55 -6.56 11.54
C GLY A 98 -0.92 -6.32 11.85
N ALA A 99 -1.32 -6.23 13.12
CA ALA A 99 -2.62 -5.67 13.47
C ALA A 99 -2.75 -4.26 12.89
N HIS A 100 -3.94 -3.94 12.41
CA HIS A 100 -4.23 -2.59 11.91
C HIS A 100 -4.42 -1.62 13.06
N ASP A 101 -5.14 -2.07 14.07
CA ASP A 101 -5.45 -1.28 15.26
C ASP A 101 -5.61 -2.17 16.48
N TYR A 102 -5.60 -1.54 17.66
CA TYR A 102 -5.71 -2.21 18.95
C TYR A 102 -6.61 -1.37 19.86
N LEU A 103 -7.81 -1.86 20.15
CA LEU A 103 -8.82 -1.20 20.94
C LEU A 103 -8.95 -1.81 22.33
N LEU A 104 -9.01 -0.97 23.36
CA LEU A 104 -9.20 -1.41 24.75
C LEU A 104 -10.67 -1.34 25.13
N LYS A 105 -11.24 -2.44 25.63
CA LYS A 105 -12.56 -2.48 26.26
C LYS A 105 -12.49 -1.85 27.67
N PRO A 106 -13.47 -0.98 28.09
CA PRO A 106 -14.61 -0.53 27.31
C PRO A 106 -14.21 0.56 26.29
N CYS A 107 -14.61 0.40 25.05
CA CYS A 107 -14.47 1.41 23.99
C CYS A 107 -15.84 1.87 23.50
N SER A 108 -15.92 3.08 23.02
CA SER A 108 -17.16 3.65 22.49
C SER A 108 -17.50 3.05 21.12
N VAL A 109 -18.77 3.06 20.75
CA VAL A 109 -19.25 2.67 19.42
C VAL A 109 -18.53 3.45 18.33
N GLN A 110 -18.28 4.75 18.57
CA GLN A 110 -17.60 5.63 17.61
C GLN A 110 -16.14 5.21 17.36
N GLU A 111 -15.43 4.76 18.38
CA GLU A 111 -14.06 4.26 18.24
C GLU A 111 -14.03 2.96 17.44
N ILE A 112 -14.96 2.03 17.71
CA ILE A 112 -15.08 0.77 16.96
C ILE A 112 -15.37 1.05 15.48
N VAL A 113 -16.43 1.82 15.21
CA VAL A 113 -16.84 2.17 13.84
C VAL A 113 -15.73 2.93 13.11
N GLY A 114 -15.09 3.88 13.77
CA GLY A 114 -13.97 4.64 13.20
C GLY A 114 -12.79 3.76 12.81
N SER A 115 -12.39 2.82 13.68
CA SER A 115 -11.30 1.88 13.40
C SER A 115 -11.66 0.92 12.26
N VAL A 116 -12.90 0.41 12.23
CA VAL A 116 -13.40 -0.45 11.15
C VAL A 116 -13.40 0.29 9.82
N GLU A 117 -13.86 1.52 9.76
CA GLU A 117 -13.87 2.31 8.52
C GLU A 117 -12.46 2.58 7.99
N MET A 118 -11.53 2.95 8.88
CA MET A 118 -10.12 3.14 8.51
C MET A 118 -9.50 1.83 8.02
N GLY A 119 -9.79 0.71 8.68
CA GLY A 119 -9.34 -0.61 8.28
C GLY A 119 -9.86 -1.00 6.90
N LEU A 120 -11.16 -0.85 6.65
CA LEU A 120 -11.77 -1.14 5.34
C LEU A 120 -11.25 -0.22 4.24
N ALA A 121 -10.99 1.05 4.54
CA ALA A 121 -10.37 1.96 3.58
C ALA A 121 -8.96 1.49 3.19
N LYS A 122 -8.17 1.05 4.17
CA LYS A 122 -6.84 0.46 3.93
C LYS A 122 -6.91 -0.83 3.12
N HIS A 123 -7.85 -1.73 3.45
CA HIS A 123 -8.09 -2.96 2.70
C HIS A 123 -8.38 -2.67 1.22
N ARG A 124 -9.35 -1.79 0.94
CA ARG A 124 -9.70 -1.37 -0.43
C ARG A 124 -8.52 -0.73 -1.17
N GLN A 125 -7.73 0.08 -0.49
CA GLN A 125 -6.53 0.67 -1.08
C GLN A 125 -5.52 -0.40 -1.48
N THR A 126 -5.33 -1.43 -0.65
CA THR A 126 -4.41 -2.54 -0.91
C THR A 126 -4.88 -3.37 -2.11
N LEU A 127 -6.17 -3.74 -2.16
CA LEU A 127 -6.75 -4.48 -3.29
C LEU A 127 -6.64 -3.69 -4.60
N ARG A 128 -7.04 -2.42 -4.60
CA ARG A 128 -6.94 -1.56 -5.78
C ARG A 128 -5.51 -1.43 -6.30
N ARG A 129 -4.55 -1.37 -5.38
CA ARG A 129 -3.14 -1.33 -5.71
C ARG A 129 -2.66 -2.63 -6.36
N ARG A 130 -3.07 -3.80 -5.84
CA ARG A 130 -2.75 -5.12 -6.44
C ARG A 130 -3.37 -5.27 -7.83
N GLU A 131 -4.63 -4.89 -7.99
CA GLU A 131 -5.31 -4.91 -9.28
C GLU A 131 -4.59 -4.05 -10.32
N LEU A 132 -4.16 -2.85 -9.95
CA LEU A 132 -3.39 -1.97 -10.83
C LEU A 132 -2.04 -2.60 -11.23
N VAL A 133 -1.33 -3.21 -10.30
CA VAL A 133 -0.06 -3.92 -10.60
C VAL A 133 -0.29 -5.09 -11.54
N SER A 134 -1.28 -5.94 -11.26
CA SER A 134 -1.63 -7.08 -12.10
C SER A 134 -1.99 -6.66 -13.54
N ASN A 135 -2.78 -5.58 -13.68
CA ASN A 135 -3.12 -5.02 -14.99
C ASN A 135 -1.91 -4.50 -15.76
N ILE A 136 -0.93 -3.90 -15.06
CA ILE A 136 0.32 -3.44 -15.67
C ILE A 136 1.15 -4.64 -16.14
N GLU A 137 1.33 -5.65 -15.28
CA GLU A 137 2.07 -6.87 -15.63
C GLU A 137 1.45 -7.61 -16.82
N GLN A 138 0.12 -7.71 -16.86
CA GLN A 138 -0.60 -8.31 -17.98
C GLN A 138 -0.41 -7.52 -19.28
N SER A 139 -0.48 -6.19 -19.21
CA SER A 139 -0.24 -5.32 -20.37
C SER A 139 1.19 -5.45 -20.91
N VAL A 140 2.18 -5.56 -20.02
CA VAL A 140 3.58 -5.78 -20.39
C VAL A 140 3.77 -7.15 -21.05
N ARG A 141 3.19 -8.21 -20.48
CA ARG A 141 3.26 -9.56 -21.10
C ARG A 141 2.61 -9.61 -22.48
N GLN A 142 1.50 -8.91 -22.67
CA GLN A 142 0.85 -8.81 -23.99
C GLN A 142 1.74 -8.10 -25.01
N LEU A 143 2.45 -7.05 -24.61
CA LEU A 143 3.42 -6.36 -25.47
C LEU A 143 4.64 -7.23 -25.79
N GLU A 144 5.14 -8.01 -24.81
CA GLU A 144 6.26 -8.95 -25.00
C GLU A 144 5.86 -10.16 -25.89
N ALA A 145 4.61 -10.62 -25.81
CA ALA A 145 4.09 -11.71 -26.65
C ALA A 145 3.75 -11.28 -28.08
N SER A 146 3.58 -9.99 -28.31
CA SER A 146 3.31 -9.42 -29.64
C SER A 146 4.61 -9.07 -30.37
N THR A 147 5.55 -10.02 -30.45
CA THR A 147 6.75 -9.86 -31.29
C THR A 147 6.38 -10.07 -32.76
N ILE A 148 5.68 -9.12 -33.35
CA ILE A 148 5.64 -8.90 -34.80
C ILE A 148 6.76 -7.91 -35.10
N PRO A 149 7.60 -8.13 -36.16
CA PRO A 149 8.68 -7.21 -36.50
C PRO A 149 8.14 -5.81 -36.78
N PRO A 150 8.91 -4.77 -36.53
CA PRO A 150 8.43 -3.40 -36.60
C PRO A 150 8.01 -3.04 -38.01
N GLN A 151 6.71 -3.07 -38.29
CA GLN A 151 6.16 -2.29 -39.39
C GLN A 151 5.95 -0.86 -38.91
N GLN A 152 6.63 0.01 -39.59
CA GLN A 152 6.54 1.45 -39.50
C GLN A 152 5.09 1.90 -39.45
N GLN A 153 4.69 2.51 -38.35
CA GLN A 153 3.56 3.44 -38.31
C GLN A 153 4.12 4.83 -38.03
N GLU A 154 3.83 5.68 -39.00
CA GLU A 154 4.29 7.04 -39.15
C GLU A 154 3.75 7.95 -38.06
N GLU A 155 4.65 8.80 -37.55
CA GLU A 155 4.50 10.18 -37.14
C GLU A 155 3.20 10.65 -36.51
N GLU A 156 3.14 10.59 -35.19
CA GLU A 156 2.63 11.69 -34.37
C GLU A 156 3.71 11.98 -33.31
N GLY A 157 4.03 13.28 -33.13
CA GLY A 157 5.18 13.86 -32.42
C GLY A 157 5.69 13.13 -31.17
N PRO A 158 6.83 13.46 -30.58
CA PRO A 158 7.54 12.63 -29.62
C PRO A 158 6.74 12.46 -28.32
N SER A 159 5.75 11.56 -28.33
CA SER A 159 5.07 11.12 -27.13
C SER A 159 5.99 10.14 -26.42
N LEU A 160 6.40 10.50 -25.22
CA LEU A 160 7.19 9.61 -24.35
C LEU A 160 6.43 8.28 -24.15
N PRO A 161 7.11 7.13 -24.22
CA PRO A 161 6.44 5.83 -24.09
C PRO A 161 5.69 5.73 -22.78
N ARG A 162 4.48 5.18 -22.81
CA ARG A 162 3.65 5.00 -21.62
C ARG A 162 4.40 4.24 -20.50
N PHE A 163 5.10 3.18 -20.88
CA PHE A 163 5.87 2.37 -19.95
C PHE A 163 7.36 2.62 -20.09
N VAL A 164 8.03 2.85 -18.96
CA VAL A 164 9.49 2.91 -18.87
C VAL A 164 9.96 1.78 -17.97
N ARG A 165 10.74 0.85 -18.53
CA ARG A 165 11.36 -0.25 -17.77
C ARG A 165 12.86 -0.02 -17.64
N THR A 166 13.37 -0.15 -16.43
CA THR A 166 14.78 0.04 -16.14
C THR A 166 15.21 -0.87 -15.01
N GLY A 167 15.96 -1.91 -15.32
CA GLY A 167 16.43 -2.86 -14.33
C GLY A 167 15.28 -3.42 -13.50
N LEU A 168 15.21 -3.02 -12.23
CA LEU A 168 14.21 -3.49 -11.26
C LEU A 168 12.92 -2.65 -11.26
N PHE A 169 12.85 -1.57 -12.04
CA PHE A 169 11.73 -0.62 -12.01
C PHE A 169 10.90 -0.67 -13.28
N LEU A 170 9.58 -0.69 -13.11
CA LEU A 170 8.60 -0.46 -14.16
C LEU A 170 7.76 0.76 -13.78
N LEU A 171 7.71 1.75 -14.66
CA LEU A 171 6.96 2.98 -14.48
C LEU A 171 5.84 3.05 -15.52
N ASP A 172 4.58 3.24 -15.08
CA ASP A 172 3.42 3.56 -15.92
C ASP A 172 3.10 5.05 -15.78
N ARG A 173 3.25 5.81 -16.87
CA ARG A 173 3.04 7.26 -16.89
C ARG A 173 1.57 7.63 -16.79
N GLU A 174 0.71 6.85 -17.43
CA GLU A 174 -0.73 7.11 -17.48
C GLU A 174 -1.35 6.91 -16.10
N LYS A 175 -1.03 5.81 -15.43
CA LYS A 175 -1.53 5.49 -14.10
C LYS A 175 -0.72 6.13 -12.96
N GLN A 176 0.42 6.74 -13.27
CA GLN A 176 1.37 7.31 -12.30
C GLN A 176 1.83 6.30 -11.21
N ILE A 177 2.10 5.07 -11.63
CA ILE A 177 2.51 3.98 -10.76
C ILE A 177 3.94 3.57 -11.07
N VAL A 178 4.69 3.23 -10.03
CA VAL A 178 6.02 2.62 -10.14
C VAL A 178 6.00 1.30 -9.39
N VAL A 179 6.52 0.27 -10.04
CA VAL A 179 6.73 -1.07 -9.47
C VAL A 179 8.22 -1.33 -9.35
N ALA A 180 8.69 -1.80 -8.21
CA ALA A 180 10.07 -2.20 -7.96
C ALA A 180 10.11 -3.65 -7.47
N LYS A 181 10.83 -4.53 -8.19
CA LYS A 181 10.88 -5.98 -7.88
C LYS A 181 9.49 -6.64 -7.76
N GLY A 182 8.52 -6.24 -8.57
CA GLY A 182 7.15 -6.75 -8.49
C GLY A 182 6.28 -6.09 -7.42
N GLU A 183 6.86 -5.25 -6.55
CA GLU A 183 6.13 -4.55 -5.49
C GLU A 183 5.87 -3.08 -5.85
N PRO A 184 4.65 -2.58 -5.67
CA PRO A 184 4.32 -1.21 -6.00
C PRO A 184 4.98 -0.23 -5.01
N LEU A 185 5.62 0.79 -5.56
CA LEU A 185 6.29 1.83 -4.80
C LEU A 185 5.34 3.02 -4.52
N ASN A 186 5.09 3.31 -3.25
CA ASN A 186 4.20 4.40 -2.88
C ASN A 186 4.89 5.76 -2.98
N LEU A 187 4.75 6.41 -4.14
CA LEU A 187 5.31 7.72 -4.42
C LEU A 187 4.22 8.81 -4.38
N THR A 188 4.59 9.98 -3.89
CA THR A 188 3.77 11.18 -4.09
C THR A 188 3.83 11.62 -5.55
N PRO A 189 2.87 12.43 -6.07
CA PRO A 189 2.91 12.91 -7.45
C PRO A 189 4.21 13.61 -7.83
N THR A 190 4.81 14.35 -6.90
CA THR A 190 6.10 15.04 -7.11
C THR A 190 7.27 14.05 -7.15
N GLU A 191 7.29 13.04 -6.27
CA GLU A 191 8.30 11.98 -6.28
C GLU A 191 8.20 11.11 -7.54
N PHE A 192 6.98 10.82 -8.01
CA PHE A 192 6.74 10.11 -9.26
C PHE A 192 7.31 10.90 -10.45
N ARG A 193 6.97 12.19 -10.58
CA ARG A 193 7.48 13.06 -11.66
C ARG A 193 8.99 13.19 -11.62
N LEU A 194 9.61 13.28 -10.43
CA LEU A 194 11.06 13.28 -10.26
C LEU A 194 11.68 11.99 -10.79
N LEU A 195 11.13 10.84 -10.39
CA LEU A 195 11.64 9.55 -10.83
C LEU A 195 11.47 9.37 -12.34
N ALA A 196 10.30 9.71 -12.89
CA ALA A 196 10.02 9.65 -14.32
C ALA A 196 11.01 10.51 -15.13
N CYS A 197 11.20 11.77 -14.72
CA CYS A 197 12.16 12.68 -15.35
C CYS A 197 13.60 12.15 -15.31
N LEU A 198 14.00 11.56 -14.21
CA LEU A 198 15.34 10.97 -14.04
C LEU A 198 15.50 9.69 -14.88
N MET A 199 14.47 8.83 -14.93
CA MET A 199 14.48 7.62 -15.77
C MET A 199 14.46 7.93 -17.26
N ASP A 200 13.83 9.03 -17.69
CA ASP A 200 13.87 9.50 -19.10
C ASP A 200 15.26 9.98 -19.52
N ASN A 201 16.05 10.40 -18.57
CA ASN A 201 17.40 10.92 -18.79
C ASN A 201 18.46 10.03 -18.11
N MET A 202 18.33 8.71 -18.27
CA MET A 202 19.29 7.75 -17.69
C MET A 202 20.74 8.08 -18.07
N ASN A 203 21.63 7.93 -17.10
CA ASN A 203 23.07 8.22 -17.25
C ASN A 203 23.40 9.69 -17.59
N ARG A 204 22.41 10.58 -17.64
CA ARG A 204 22.59 12.02 -17.80
C ARG A 204 22.44 12.73 -16.46
N THR A 205 23.34 13.63 -16.14
CA THR A 205 23.20 14.48 -14.94
C THR A 205 22.23 15.61 -15.26
N LEU A 206 21.13 15.68 -14.49
CA LEU A 206 20.19 16.80 -14.54
C LEU A 206 20.49 17.78 -13.40
N SER A 207 20.59 19.06 -13.75
CA SER A 207 20.75 20.13 -12.77
C SER A 207 19.49 20.29 -11.90
N TYR A 208 19.62 20.95 -10.77
CA TYR A 208 18.47 21.26 -9.91
C TYR A 208 17.43 22.09 -10.66
N LYS A 209 17.88 23.00 -11.53
CA LYS A 209 17.01 23.86 -12.33
C LYS A 209 16.24 23.07 -13.38
N GLU A 210 16.89 22.12 -14.09
CA GLU A 210 16.22 21.24 -15.06
C GLU A 210 15.18 20.36 -14.36
N LEU A 211 15.51 19.76 -13.22
CA LEU A 211 14.58 18.95 -12.43
C LEU A 211 13.39 19.77 -11.90
N ALA A 212 13.63 21.00 -11.40
CA ALA A 212 12.57 21.86 -10.90
C ALA A 212 11.63 22.27 -12.03
N ARG A 213 12.16 22.65 -13.19
CA ARG A 213 11.36 23.00 -14.37
C ARG A 213 10.48 21.83 -14.83
N ALA A 214 11.06 20.63 -14.91
CA ALA A 214 10.33 19.43 -15.35
C ALA A 214 9.25 18.96 -14.37
N VAL A 215 9.46 19.15 -13.06
CA VAL A 215 8.62 18.56 -12.00
C VAL A 215 7.66 19.54 -11.38
N LEU A 216 8.09 20.80 -11.19
CA LEU A 216 7.32 21.85 -10.52
C LEU A 216 6.67 22.84 -11.50
N HIS A 217 7.04 22.76 -12.78
CA HIS A 217 6.50 23.57 -13.87
C HIS A 217 6.65 25.11 -13.69
N TYR A 218 7.67 25.56 -12.96
CA TYR A 218 8.01 26.96 -12.87
C TYR A 218 9.52 27.20 -12.99
N GLU A 219 9.87 28.39 -13.46
CA GLU A 219 11.27 28.81 -13.53
C GLU A 219 11.72 29.41 -12.18
N CYS A 220 12.81 28.93 -11.67
CA CYS A 220 13.38 29.35 -10.40
C CYS A 220 14.90 29.44 -10.47
N SER A 221 15.50 30.16 -9.52
CA SER A 221 16.94 30.18 -9.34
C SER A 221 17.46 28.81 -8.86
N ASP A 222 18.74 28.55 -9.05
CA ASP A 222 19.38 27.29 -8.66
C ASP A 222 19.28 27.03 -7.13
N GLN A 223 19.30 28.11 -6.33
CA GLN A 223 19.13 28.00 -4.88
C GLN A 223 17.70 27.62 -4.48
N GLU A 224 16.70 28.19 -5.12
CA GLU A 224 15.29 27.87 -4.88
C GLU A 224 14.99 26.45 -5.32
N ALA A 225 15.43 26.04 -6.52
CA ALA A 225 15.32 24.68 -7.03
C ALA A 225 15.93 23.66 -6.05
N ARG A 226 17.12 23.95 -5.55
CA ARG A 226 17.81 23.09 -4.57
C ARG A 226 17.01 22.95 -3.27
N ARG A 227 16.46 24.03 -2.74
CA ARG A 227 15.64 24.01 -1.52
C ARG A 227 14.34 23.23 -1.73
N ALA A 228 13.62 23.49 -2.83
CA ALA A 228 12.36 22.82 -3.13
C ALA A 228 12.53 21.31 -3.35
N LEU A 229 13.57 20.88 -4.06
CA LEU A 229 13.74 19.47 -4.43
C LEU A 229 14.45 18.62 -3.37
N LYS A 230 15.23 19.22 -2.46
CA LYS A 230 16.04 18.50 -1.49
C LYS A 230 15.25 17.46 -0.69
N THR A 231 14.10 17.85 -0.16
CA THR A 231 13.24 16.97 0.66
C THR A 231 12.62 15.86 -0.18
N HIS A 232 12.15 16.17 -1.39
CA HIS A 232 11.53 15.18 -2.29
C HIS A 232 12.56 14.16 -2.77
N LEU A 233 13.75 14.59 -3.16
CA LEU A 233 14.84 13.71 -3.56
C LEU A 233 15.31 12.81 -2.41
N TRP A 234 15.41 13.35 -1.19
CA TRP A 234 15.75 12.54 -0.02
C TRP A 234 14.70 11.46 0.27
N ARG A 235 13.40 11.83 0.24
CA ARG A 235 12.29 10.89 0.44
C ARG A 235 12.26 9.82 -0.66
N LEU A 236 12.42 10.23 -1.92
CA LEU A 236 12.46 9.33 -3.07
C LEU A 236 13.60 8.32 -2.92
N ARG A 237 14.83 8.77 -2.65
CA ARG A 237 15.98 7.88 -2.42
C ARG A 237 15.72 6.88 -1.29
N ARG A 238 15.16 7.32 -0.17
CA ARG A 238 14.80 6.44 0.95
C ARG A 238 13.80 5.36 0.53
N LYS A 239 12.80 5.71 -0.27
CA LYS A 239 11.80 4.75 -0.77
C LYS A 239 12.39 3.76 -1.76
N LEU A 240 13.25 4.23 -2.67
CA LEU A 240 13.97 3.35 -3.61
C LEU A 240 14.89 2.38 -2.88
N ARG A 241 15.63 2.84 -1.87
CA ARG A 241 16.46 1.97 -1.02
C ARG A 241 15.62 0.89 -0.33
N SER A 242 14.49 1.25 0.25
CA SER A 242 13.59 0.29 0.93
C SER A 242 13.05 -0.77 -0.02
N ALA A 243 12.75 -0.42 -1.28
CA ALA A 243 12.16 -1.33 -2.25
C ALA A 243 13.20 -2.14 -3.04
N ALA A 244 14.31 -1.53 -3.41
CA ALA A 244 15.34 -2.15 -4.26
C ALA A 244 16.56 -2.68 -3.50
N GLY A 245 16.71 -2.33 -2.21
CA GLY A 245 17.83 -2.77 -1.36
C GLY A 245 19.10 -1.95 -1.54
N ASP A 246 19.11 -0.97 -2.44
CA ASP A 246 20.25 -0.10 -2.73
C ASP A 246 19.80 1.35 -2.95
N ASP A 247 20.65 2.33 -2.64
CA ASP A 247 20.41 3.75 -2.88
C ASP A 247 21.26 4.34 -4.03
N SER A 248 22.00 3.49 -4.74
CA SER A 248 22.85 3.89 -5.87
C SER A 248 22.08 4.32 -7.12
N TRP A 249 20.75 4.06 -7.20
CA TRP A 249 19.93 4.39 -8.34
C TRP A 249 19.84 5.90 -8.65
N ILE A 250 19.84 6.75 -7.64
CA ILE A 250 19.87 8.21 -7.79
C ILE A 250 21.17 8.74 -7.19
N VAL A 251 22.12 9.02 -8.06
CA VAL A 251 23.44 9.50 -7.70
C VAL A 251 23.44 11.02 -7.64
N ASN A 252 23.95 11.59 -6.54
CA ASN A 252 24.21 13.02 -6.45
C ASN A 252 25.58 13.34 -7.06
N VAL A 253 25.57 14.03 -8.18
CA VAL A 253 26.78 14.55 -8.83
C VAL A 253 27.11 15.90 -8.24
N ARG A 254 28.11 15.95 -7.35
CA ARG A 254 28.46 17.12 -6.52
C ARG A 254 28.61 18.38 -7.37
N GLY A 255 27.87 19.43 -7.03
CA GLY A 255 27.89 20.72 -7.73
C GLY A 255 27.15 20.75 -9.08
N LYS A 256 26.69 19.62 -9.61
CA LYS A 256 26.05 19.53 -10.92
C LYS A 256 24.56 19.17 -10.84
N GLY A 257 24.17 18.22 -9.99
CA GLY A 257 22.77 17.80 -9.91
C GLY A 257 22.60 16.32 -9.55
N TYR A 258 21.61 15.67 -10.16
CA TYR A 258 21.30 14.26 -9.93
C TYR A 258 21.23 13.47 -11.23
N MET A 259 21.56 12.19 -11.15
CA MET A 259 21.56 11.26 -12.27
C MET A 259 20.90 9.95 -11.83
N PHE A 260 20.08 9.36 -12.70
CA PHE A 260 19.60 7.99 -12.52
C PHE A 260 20.57 7.03 -13.17
N ARG A 261 21.01 6.05 -12.40
CA ARG A 261 21.95 5.01 -12.83
C ARG A 261 21.27 3.65 -12.70
N PRO A 262 20.90 2.99 -13.82
CA PRO A 262 20.24 1.68 -13.83
C PRO A 262 21.16 0.55 -13.40
#